data_41ff2daec6d4e27618a5ee0306ff065f
#
_entry.id   41ff2daec6d4e27618a5ee0306ff065f
#
_cell.length_a   1.000
_cell.length_b   1.000
_cell.length_c   1.000
_cell.angle_alpha   90.00
_cell.angle_beta   90.00
_cell.angle_gamma   90.00
#
_symmetry.space_group_name_H-M   'P 1'
#
loop_
_entity.id
_entity.type
_entity.pdbx_description
1 polymer ?
#
loop_
_entity_poly.entity_id
_entity_poly.type
_entity_poly.pdbx_seq_one_letter_code
_entity_poly.pdbx_strand_id
1 'polypeptide(L)'
;MATDKVAYWIDIADYDLDTAEAMYQTGRWLYVAFMCHQVIEKTLKAYWCGTQPEDPPYTHSHTRLAEGCGLYEQMNDNQRDFIDLITNYNIEARYPENKEELARTLTDEFCRKMIDETRQLQQWIKEKL
;
A
#
# COMPACT_ATOMS: atom_id res chain seq x y z
N MET A 1 22.28 -7.95 -3.53
CA MET A 1 21.91 -8.90 -2.47
C MET A 1 20.46 -8.64 -2.02
N ALA A 2 19.76 -9.70 -1.60
CA ALA A 2 18.35 -9.58 -1.20
C ALA A 2 18.14 -8.52 -0.11
N THR A 3 19.07 -8.42 0.85
CA THR A 3 19.01 -7.44 1.94
C THR A 3 18.98 -6.00 1.43
N ASP A 4 19.78 -5.71 0.40
CA ASP A 4 19.82 -4.37 -0.19
C ASP A 4 18.53 -4.03 -0.91
N LYS A 5 17.90 -5.02 -1.55
CA LYS A 5 16.62 -4.84 -2.23
C LYS A 5 15.49 -4.63 -1.22
N VAL A 6 15.51 -5.35 -0.10
CA VAL A 6 14.56 -5.16 0.98
C VAL A 6 14.64 -3.73 1.49
N ALA A 7 15.85 -3.27 1.82
CA ALA A 7 16.05 -1.90 2.32
C ALA A 7 15.59 -0.86 1.29
N TYR A 8 15.87 -1.09 0.03
CA TYR A 8 15.48 -0.20 -1.06
C TYR A 8 13.95 0.01 -1.08
N TRP A 9 13.20 -1.10 -1.06
CA TRP A 9 11.74 -1.02 -1.12
C TRP A 9 11.14 -0.44 0.16
N ILE A 10 11.71 -0.77 1.33
CA ILE A 10 11.23 -0.22 2.61
C ILE A 10 11.47 1.29 2.66
N ASP A 11 12.63 1.77 2.22
CA ASP A 11 12.92 3.20 2.21
C ASP A 11 11.92 3.98 1.36
N ILE A 12 11.59 3.45 0.17
CA ILE A 12 10.59 4.09 -0.68
C ILE A 12 9.21 4.03 -0.05
N ALA A 13 8.84 2.88 0.55
CA ALA A 13 7.55 2.73 1.22
C ALA A 13 7.41 3.74 2.37
N ASP A 14 8.45 3.92 3.17
CA ASP A 14 8.44 4.88 4.27
C ASP A 14 8.32 6.32 3.75
N TYR A 15 9.03 6.63 2.68
CA TYR A 15 8.93 7.94 2.03
C TYR A 15 7.50 8.19 1.54
N ASP A 16 6.89 7.19 0.90
CA ASP A 16 5.52 7.30 0.41
C ASP A 16 4.52 7.47 1.56
N LEU A 17 4.77 6.85 2.72
CA LEU A 17 3.90 7.01 3.88
C LEU A 17 3.96 8.45 4.41
N ASP A 18 5.15 9.04 4.47
CA ASP A 18 5.31 10.44 4.85
C ASP A 18 4.59 11.35 3.85
N THR A 19 4.63 11.01 2.57
CA THR A 19 3.92 11.75 1.53
C THR A 19 2.41 11.64 1.74
N ALA A 20 1.89 10.47 2.11
CA ALA A 20 0.47 10.30 2.41
C ALA A 20 0.04 11.23 3.55
N GLU A 21 0.85 11.35 4.60
CA GLU A 21 0.57 12.27 5.71
C GLU A 21 0.56 13.74 5.23
N ALA A 22 1.52 14.13 4.38
CA ALA A 22 1.58 15.47 3.81
C ALA A 22 0.34 15.77 2.96
N MET A 23 -0.10 14.82 2.16
CA MET A 23 -1.32 14.97 1.35
C MET A 23 -2.55 15.09 2.24
N TYR A 24 -2.59 14.33 3.33
CA TYR A 24 -3.66 14.42 4.32
C TYR A 24 -3.73 15.83 4.94
N GLN A 25 -2.58 16.37 5.36
CA GLN A 25 -2.51 17.69 5.99
C GLN A 25 -2.99 18.80 5.06
N THR A 26 -2.86 18.62 3.76
CA THR A 26 -3.26 19.62 2.76
C THR A 26 -4.60 19.29 2.08
N GLY A 27 -5.30 18.26 2.54
CA GLY A 27 -6.62 17.91 2.02
C GLY A 27 -6.61 17.29 0.63
N ARG A 28 -5.51 16.70 0.21
CA ARG A 28 -5.38 16.07 -1.11
C ARG A 28 -5.82 14.61 -1.04
N TRP A 29 -7.12 14.39 -0.87
CA TRP A 29 -7.69 13.07 -0.56
C TRP A 29 -7.36 11.99 -1.60
N LEU A 30 -7.44 12.32 -2.89
CA LEU A 30 -7.13 11.34 -3.94
C LEU A 30 -5.69 10.84 -3.81
N TYR A 31 -4.76 11.74 -3.50
CA TYR A 31 -3.36 11.38 -3.38
C TYR A 31 -3.05 10.69 -2.06
N VAL A 32 -3.83 10.94 -1.02
CA VAL A 32 -3.74 10.12 0.21
C VAL A 32 -4.00 8.65 -0.15
N ALA A 33 -5.09 8.37 -0.85
CA ALA A 33 -5.44 7.02 -1.25
C ALA A 33 -4.39 6.39 -2.16
N PHE A 34 -3.91 7.16 -3.14
CA PHE A 34 -2.87 6.68 -4.06
C PHE A 34 -1.58 6.35 -3.32
N MET A 35 -1.15 7.22 -2.41
CA MET A 35 0.09 6.99 -1.66
C MET A 35 -0.03 5.80 -0.72
N CYS A 36 -1.18 5.59 -0.07
CA CYS A 36 -1.41 4.40 0.74
C CYS A 36 -1.29 3.13 -0.12
N HIS A 37 -1.83 3.14 -1.33
CA HIS A 37 -1.65 2.05 -2.29
C HIS A 37 -0.17 1.79 -2.54
N GLN A 38 0.60 2.85 -2.81
CA GLN A 38 2.04 2.74 -3.09
C GLN A 38 2.81 2.18 -1.90
N VAL A 39 2.48 2.61 -0.68
CA VAL A 39 3.14 2.10 0.54
C VAL A 39 3.00 0.59 0.63
N ILE A 40 1.80 0.07 0.48
CA ILE A 40 1.56 -1.36 0.62
C ILE A 40 2.19 -2.14 -0.54
N GLU A 41 2.09 -1.64 -1.76
CA GLU A 41 2.74 -2.29 -2.91
C GLU A 41 4.25 -2.46 -2.67
N LYS A 42 4.91 -1.40 -2.23
CA LYS A 42 6.36 -1.41 -2.02
C LYS A 42 6.77 -2.23 -0.80
N THR A 43 5.96 -2.21 0.25
CA THR A 43 6.21 -3.06 1.42
C THR A 43 6.08 -4.53 1.06
N LEU A 44 5.09 -4.89 0.24
CA LEU A 44 4.93 -6.26 -0.25
C LEU A 44 6.11 -6.67 -1.14
N LYS A 45 6.60 -5.76 -1.98
CA LYS A 45 7.79 -6.04 -2.81
C LYS A 45 9.04 -6.22 -1.95
N ALA A 46 9.17 -5.49 -0.85
CA ALA A 46 10.25 -5.70 0.11
C ALA A 46 10.18 -7.10 0.71
N TYR A 47 9.00 -7.50 1.16
CA TYR A 47 8.81 -8.84 1.72
C TYR A 47 9.10 -9.92 0.68
N TRP A 48 8.66 -9.72 -0.57
CA TRP A 48 8.99 -10.62 -1.67
C TRP A 48 10.51 -10.80 -1.80
N CYS A 49 11.24 -9.69 -1.86
CA CYS A 49 12.70 -9.73 -2.01
C CYS A 49 13.40 -10.42 -0.85
N GLY A 50 12.82 -10.37 0.35
CA GLY A 50 13.37 -11.01 1.54
C GLY A 50 13.05 -12.50 1.65
N THR A 51 12.09 -13.01 0.88
CA THR A 51 11.59 -14.38 1.03
C THR A 51 11.62 -15.21 -0.25
N GLN A 52 11.69 -14.61 -1.43
CA GLN A 52 11.65 -15.32 -2.70
C GLN A 52 12.98 -15.18 -3.44
N PRO A 53 13.40 -16.21 -4.19
CA PRO A 53 14.67 -16.16 -4.92
C PRO A 53 14.64 -15.25 -6.15
N GLU A 54 13.47 -15.10 -6.79
CA GLU A 54 13.30 -14.24 -7.96
C GLU A 54 12.82 -12.85 -7.58
N ASP A 55 12.95 -11.89 -8.50
CA ASP A 55 12.44 -10.54 -8.30
C ASP A 55 10.91 -10.53 -8.30
N PRO A 56 10.27 -9.55 -7.61
CA PRO A 56 8.82 -9.46 -7.63
C PRO A 56 8.30 -9.20 -9.04
N PRO A 57 7.11 -9.71 -9.37
CA PRO A 57 6.53 -9.46 -10.69
C PRO A 57 6.20 -7.98 -10.88
N TYR A 58 6.23 -7.54 -12.12
CA TYR A 58 5.84 -6.18 -12.45
C TYR A 58 4.31 -6.10 -12.40
N THR A 59 3.79 -5.76 -11.24
CA THR A 59 2.34 -5.68 -10.99
C THR A 59 2.04 -4.64 -9.93
N HIS A 60 0.84 -4.08 -9.99
CA HIS A 60 0.30 -3.19 -8.97
C HIS A 60 -0.77 -3.87 -8.10
N SER A 61 -0.98 -5.18 -8.30
CA SER A 61 -1.93 -5.96 -7.52
C SER A 61 -1.34 -6.38 -6.18
N HIS A 62 -1.87 -5.86 -5.10
CA HIS A 62 -1.45 -6.24 -3.74
C HIS A 62 -1.73 -7.72 -3.49
N THR A 63 -2.89 -8.20 -3.91
CA THR A 63 -3.27 -9.60 -3.72
C THR A 63 -2.30 -10.53 -4.43
N ARG A 64 -1.94 -10.22 -5.67
CA ARG A 64 -1.00 -11.03 -6.44
C ARG A 64 0.38 -11.08 -5.78
N LEU A 65 0.85 -9.94 -5.26
CA LEU A 65 2.13 -9.88 -4.56
C LEU A 65 2.07 -10.69 -3.27
N ALA A 66 1.01 -10.52 -2.49
CA ALA A 66 0.85 -11.21 -1.21
C ALA A 66 0.73 -12.72 -1.39
N GLU A 67 -0.04 -13.16 -2.39
CA GLU A 67 -0.20 -14.58 -2.69
C GLU A 67 1.12 -15.21 -3.15
N GLY A 68 1.85 -14.52 -4.03
CA GLY A 68 3.07 -15.04 -4.61
C GLY A 68 4.20 -15.24 -3.61
N CYS A 69 4.22 -14.49 -2.52
CA CYS A 69 5.24 -14.63 -1.48
C CYS A 69 4.75 -15.35 -0.22
N GLY A 70 3.54 -15.93 -0.26
CA GLY A 70 3.00 -16.70 0.85
C GLY A 70 2.45 -15.87 2.00
N LEU A 71 2.42 -14.56 1.87
CA LEU A 71 1.96 -13.67 2.94
C LEU A 71 0.44 -13.64 3.04
N TYR A 72 -0.25 -13.80 1.92
CA TYR A 72 -1.72 -13.73 1.87
C TYR A 72 -2.38 -14.73 2.81
N GLU A 73 -1.82 -15.94 2.90
CA GLU A 73 -2.35 -16.99 3.77
C GLU A 73 -2.22 -16.63 5.25
N GLN A 74 -1.28 -15.77 5.61
CA GLN A 74 -1.04 -15.32 6.98
C GLN A 74 -1.92 -14.12 7.36
N MET A 75 -2.55 -13.49 6.38
CA MET A 75 -3.40 -12.32 6.60
C MET A 75 -4.77 -12.73 7.15
N ASN A 76 -5.31 -11.91 8.05
CA ASN A 76 -6.69 -12.06 8.50
C ASN A 76 -7.66 -11.42 7.49
N ASP A 77 -8.95 -11.60 7.70
CA ASP A 77 -9.97 -11.11 6.78
C ASP A 77 -9.94 -9.58 6.63
N ASN A 78 -9.70 -8.86 7.72
CA ASN A 78 -9.64 -7.39 7.68
C ASN A 78 -8.47 -6.90 6.82
N GLN A 79 -7.31 -7.56 6.93
CA GLN A 79 -6.14 -7.22 6.13
C GLN A 79 -6.37 -7.52 4.65
N ARG A 80 -6.99 -8.65 4.34
CA ARG A 80 -7.34 -9.01 2.96
C ARG A 80 -8.32 -8.03 2.35
N ASP A 81 -9.35 -7.67 3.11
CA ASP A 81 -10.33 -6.68 2.66
C ASP A 81 -9.68 -5.33 2.42
N PHE A 82 -8.74 -4.94 3.27
CA PHE A 82 -8.05 -3.67 3.13
C PHE A 82 -7.22 -3.61 1.84
N ILE A 83 -6.45 -4.65 1.54
CA ILE A 83 -5.65 -4.65 0.30
C ILE A 83 -6.53 -4.68 -0.94
N ASP A 84 -7.67 -5.35 -0.87
CA ASP A 84 -8.65 -5.32 -1.98
C ASP A 84 -9.20 -3.91 -2.19
N LEU A 85 -9.50 -3.22 -1.10
CA LEU A 85 -10.00 -1.86 -1.15
C LEU A 85 -9.00 -0.90 -1.78
N ILE A 86 -7.76 -0.88 -1.28
CA ILE A 86 -6.79 0.12 -1.73
C ILE A 86 -6.19 -0.19 -3.09
N THR A 87 -6.25 -1.44 -3.56
CA THR A 87 -5.78 -1.80 -4.89
C THR A 87 -6.44 -0.94 -5.96
N ASN A 88 -7.71 -0.61 -5.79
CA ASN A 88 -8.46 0.19 -6.75
C ASN A 88 -7.91 1.60 -6.90
N TYR A 89 -7.25 2.14 -5.89
CA TYR A 89 -6.81 3.54 -5.89
C TYR A 89 -5.52 3.79 -6.69
N ASN A 90 -4.95 2.77 -7.30
CA ASN A 90 -3.83 2.98 -8.21
C ASN A 90 -4.27 3.77 -9.46
N ILE A 91 -5.37 3.36 -10.06
CA ILE A 91 -5.88 4.00 -11.28
C ILE A 91 -6.92 5.06 -10.96
N GLU A 92 -7.87 4.75 -10.07
CA GLU A 92 -8.97 5.66 -9.74
C GLU A 92 -8.49 6.99 -9.17
N ALA A 93 -7.46 6.96 -8.30
CA ALA A 93 -6.92 8.18 -7.74
C ALA A 93 -6.14 9.00 -8.77
N ARG A 94 -5.47 8.32 -9.70
CA ARG A 94 -4.61 8.97 -10.69
C ARG A 94 -5.37 9.46 -11.91
N TYR A 95 -6.40 8.70 -12.34
CA TYR A 95 -7.21 8.99 -13.53
C TYR A 95 -8.69 8.86 -13.17
N PRO A 96 -9.21 9.74 -12.31
CA PRO A 96 -10.58 9.59 -11.86
C PRO A 96 -11.57 9.94 -12.97
N GLU A 97 -12.36 8.96 -13.40
CA GLU A 97 -13.45 9.19 -14.36
C GLU A 97 -14.58 9.97 -13.69
N ASN A 98 -14.76 9.75 -12.40
CA ASN A 98 -15.81 10.38 -11.62
C ASN A 98 -15.23 10.99 -10.34
N LYS A 99 -14.53 12.11 -10.53
CA LYS A 99 -13.83 12.80 -9.46
C LYS A 99 -14.76 13.24 -8.33
N GLU A 100 -15.96 13.69 -8.67
CA GLU A 100 -16.93 14.15 -7.66
C GLU A 100 -17.43 13.00 -6.79
N GLU A 101 -17.68 11.85 -7.38
CA GLU A 101 -18.11 10.66 -6.65
C GLU A 101 -17.01 10.16 -5.73
N LEU A 102 -15.77 10.11 -6.23
CA LEU A 102 -14.61 9.74 -5.40
C LEU A 102 -14.41 10.71 -4.25
N ALA A 103 -14.56 12.01 -4.51
CA ALA A 103 -14.41 13.04 -3.48
C ALA A 103 -15.43 12.89 -2.35
N ARG A 104 -16.62 12.39 -2.64
CA ARG A 104 -17.63 12.13 -1.60
C ARG A 104 -17.26 10.94 -0.74
N THR A 105 -16.64 9.94 -1.32
CA THR A 105 -16.19 8.73 -0.61
C THR A 105 -14.92 9.01 0.20
N LEU A 106 -13.99 9.77 -0.38
CA LEU A 106 -12.72 10.07 0.24
C LEU A 106 -12.84 11.30 1.14
N THR A 107 -13.43 11.11 2.32
CA THR A 107 -13.56 12.16 3.32
C THR A 107 -12.28 12.23 4.16
N ASP A 108 -12.15 13.30 4.96
CA ASP A 108 -11.07 13.45 5.96
C ASP A 108 -11.00 12.21 6.85
N GLU A 109 -12.12 11.84 7.43
CA GLU A 109 -12.19 10.70 8.35
C GLU A 109 -11.79 9.39 7.68
N PHE A 110 -12.28 9.16 6.45
CA PHE A 110 -11.95 7.96 5.69
C PHE A 110 -10.44 7.90 5.37
N CYS A 111 -9.87 9.03 4.96
CA CYS A 111 -8.45 9.12 4.64
C CYS A 111 -7.57 8.93 5.87
N ARG A 112 -7.97 9.49 7.02
CA ARG A 112 -7.23 9.29 8.27
C ARG A 112 -7.20 7.81 8.65
N LYS A 113 -8.35 7.16 8.58
CA LYS A 113 -8.45 5.73 8.85
C LYS A 113 -7.62 4.92 7.88
N MET A 114 -7.62 5.28 6.61
CA MET A 114 -6.82 4.59 5.58
C MET A 114 -5.32 4.66 5.88
N ILE A 115 -4.82 5.84 6.26
CA ILE A 115 -3.41 6.00 6.63
C ILE A 115 -3.09 5.13 7.86
N ASP A 116 -3.95 5.14 8.86
CA ASP A 116 -3.72 4.35 10.08
C ASP A 116 -3.69 2.86 9.77
N GLU A 117 -4.60 2.36 8.96
CA GLU A 117 -4.62 0.96 8.55
C GLU A 117 -3.40 0.60 7.69
N THR A 118 -2.99 1.50 6.81
CA THR A 118 -1.78 1.32 5.99
C THR A 118 -0.55 1.19 6.88
N ARG A 119 -0.43 2.07 7.88
CA ARG A 119 0.68 2.05 8.84
C ARG A 119 0.71 0.75 9.63
N GLN A 120 -0.45 0.30 10.09
CA GLN A 120 -0.57 -0.95 10.84
C GLN A 120 -0.20 -2.17 10.00
N LEU A 121 -0.67 -2.23 8.76
CA LEU A 121 -0.35 -3.33 7.87
C LEU A 121 1.13 -3.33 7.51
N GLN A 122 1.70 -2.16 7.22
CA GLN A 122 3.13 -2.04 6.94
C GLN A 122 3.95 -2.55 8.12
N GLN A 123 3.60 -2.15 9.33
CA GLN A 123 4.32 -2.56 10.54
C GLN A 123 4.23 -4.08 10.74
N TRP A 124 3.06 -4.65 10.52
CA TRP A 124 2.86 -6.09 10.61
C TRP A 124 3.77 -6.85 9.63
N ILE A 125 3.88 -6.36 8.40
CA ILE A 125 4.77 -6.97 7.41
C ILE A 125 6.24 -6.80 7.80
N LYS A 126 6.64 -5.61 8.24
CA LYS A 126 8.02 -5.33 8.66
C LYS A 126 8.48 -6.24 9.78
N GLU A 127 7.60 -6.58 10.73
CA GLU A 127 7.92 -7.45 11.84
C GLU A 127 8.29 -8.87 11.40
N LYS A 128 7.94 -9.24 10.18
CA LYS A 128 8.27 -10.55 9.60
C LYS A 128 9.57 -10.53 8.79
N LEU A 129 10.16 -9.38 8.58
CA LEU A 129 11.41 -9.24 7.81
C LEU A 129 12.67 -9.55 8.62
#